data_aecda13625ca2a727a0ff5982dbaa0f5
#
_entry.id   aecda13625ca2a727a0ff5982dbaa0f5
#
_cell.length_a   1.000
_cell.length_b   1.000
_cell.length_c   1.000
_cell.angle_alpha   90.00
_cell.angle_beta   90.00
_cell.angle_gamma   90.00
#
_symmetry.space_group_name_H-M   'P 1'
#
loop_
_entity.id
_entity.type
_entity.pdbx_description
1 polymer ?
#
loop_
_entity_poly.entity_id
_entity_poly.type
_entity_poly.pdbx_seq_one_letter_code
_entity_poly.pdbx_strand_id
1 'polypeptide(L)'
;MKIDSSELTHIAVRTSQYPTDLKSEFLLVGKSNVGKSSFINTILCRKNFARTSSKPGKTQTLNFYLVDVPGYGYANVSKSQQKKFGLMIEEYLTTRKNMKLVFMLIDFRHKPGENDILMYDYLKYYNLPVCIIATKYDKVKSSMRDKQEKIVRDTLKIKEEDSLVLFSSITKKGREEVYRQIVDKLNEN
;
A
#
# COMPACT_ATOMS: atom_id res chain seq x y z
N MET A 1 -9.79 -11.06 12.51
CA MET A 1 -8.70 -11.81 11.88
C MET A 1 -7.37 -11.22 12.34
N LYS A 2 -6.42 -12.01 12.81
CA LYS A 2 -5.10 -11.54 13.22
C LYS A 2 -4.10 -12.09 12.21
N ILE A 3 -3.24 -11.24 11.68
CA ILE A 3 -2.06 -11.64 10.90
C ILE A 3 -1.01 -12.04 11.94
N ASP A 4 -0.71 -13.30 12.06
CA ASP A 4 0.08 -13.85 13.18
C ASP A 4 1.54 -14.19 12.84
N SER A 5 2.01 -13.92 11.67
CA SER A 5 3.43 -13.89 11.36
C SER A 5 3.68 -12.88 10.26
N SER A 6 3.97 -11.69 10.67
CA SER A 6 4.54 -10.70 9.78
C SER A 6 6.04 -10.92 9.72
N GLU A 7 6.49 -11.80 8.88
CA GLU A 7 7.80 -11.63 8.33
C GLU A 7 7.73 -10.50 7.30
N LEU A 8 7.93 -9.36 7.85
CA LEU A 8 8.72 -8.25 7.42
C LEU A 8 8.42 -7.54 6.12
N THR A 9 8.24 -6.27 6.32
CA THR A 9 8.65 -5.22 5.39
C THR A 9 10.04 -5.52 4.84
N HIS A 10 10.12 -5.97 3.60
CA HIS A 10 11.37 -5.95 2.86
C HIS A 10 11.51 -4.56 2.24
N ILE A 11 12.54 -3.81 2.65
CA ILE A 11 12.94 -2.58 1.96
C ILE A 11 13.91 -3.03 0.89
N ALA A 12 13.44 -3.13 -0.33
CA ALA A 12 14.27 -3.51 -1.46
C ALA A 12 14.46 -2.31 -2.40
N VAL A 13 15.71 -1.94 -2.60
CA VAL A 13 16.12 -0.86 -3.52
C VAL A 13 16.80 -1.43 -4.77
N ARG A 14 17.09 -2.74 -4.79
CA ARG A 14 17.78 -3.45 -5.87
C ARG A 14 17.33 -4.91 -5.94
N THR A 15 17.42 -5.50 -7.11
CA THR A 15 17.08 -6.92 -7.39
C THR A 15 17.73 -7.89 -6.41
N SER A 16 18.99 -7.64 -6.03
CA SER A 16 19.73 -8.46 -5.06
C SER A 16 19.14 -8.46 -3.64
N GLN A 17 18.21 -7.56 -3.37
CA GLN A 17 17.52 -7.42 -2.07
C GLN A 17 16.11 -8.01 -2.09
N TYR A 18 15.64 -8.49 -3.26
CA TYR A 18 14.32 -9.09 -3.33
C TYR A 18 14.32 -10.45 -2.62
N PRO A 19 13.20 -10.81 -1.95
CA PRO A 19 13.07 -12.12 -1.35
C PRO A 19 13.30 -13.22 -2.38
N THR A 20 14.02 -14.26 -2.01
CA THR A 20 14.32 -15.40 -2.91
C THR A 20 13.21 -16.44 -2.94
N ASP A 21 12.30 -16.40 -1.96
CA ASP A 21 11.14 -17.27 -1.93
C ASP A 21 9.97 -16.70 -2.77
N LEU A 22 8.98 -17.56 -3.04
CA LEU A 22 7.83 -17.23 -3.87
C LEU A 22 6.60 -16.79 -3.06
N LYS A 23 6.79 -16.29 -1.83
CA LYS A 23 5.67 -15.75 -1.05
C LYS A 23 5.03 -14.58 -1.78
N SER A 24 3.73 -14.45 -1.62
CA SER A 24 2.97 -13.33 -2.20
C SER A 24 3.50 -11.98 -1.73
N GLU A 25 3.61 -11.04 -2.63
CA GLU A 25 4.11 -9.70 -2.37
C GLU A 25 3.04 -8.64 -2.58
N PHE A 26 3.02 -7.65 -1.68
CA PHE A 26 2.18 -6.46 -1.77
C PHE A 26 3.10 -5.25 -1.82
N LEU A 27 3.08 -4.56 -2.95
CA LEU A 27 3.94 -3.39 -3.18
C LEU A 27 3.32 -2.15 -2.55
N LEU A 28 4.10 -1.34 -1.84
CA LEU A 28 3.67 -0.05 -1.30
C LEU A 28 4.33 1.09 -2.08
N VAL A 29 3.51 1.92 -2.69
CA VAL A 29 3.95 3.15 -3.36
C VAL A 29 3.25 4.36 -2.74
N GLY A 30 3.88 5.51 -2.77
CA GLY A 30 3.27 6.74 -2.27
C GLY A 30 4.31 7.83 -2.05
N LYS A 31 3.85 9.08 -1.95
CA LYS A 31 4.71 10.23 -1.69
C LYS A 31 5.44 10.12 -0.36
N SER A 32 6.54 10.84 -0.24
CA SER A 32 7.17 11.05 1.07
C SER A 32 6.17 11.65 2.06
N ASN A 33 6.24 11.22 3.31
CA ASN A 33 5.36 11.69 4.40
C ASN A 33 3.85 11.47 4.18
N VAL A 34 3.47 10.65 3.21
CA VAL A 34 2.07 10.26 2.99
C VAL A 34 1.53 9.37 4.11
N GLY A 35 2.41 8.69 4.85
CA GLY A 35 2.05 7.81 5.96
C GLY A 35 2.35 6.33 5.73
N LYS A 36 3.27 5.98 4.78
CA LYS A 36 3.65 4.57 4.50
C LYS A 36 4.07 3.82 5.77
N SER A 37 5.03 4.33 6.51
CA SER A 37 5.50 3.67 7.75
C SER A 37 4.39 3.53 8.80
N SER A 38 3.49 4.52 8.91
CA SER A 38 2.34 4.44 9.81
C SER A 38 1.32 3.38 9.36
N PHE A 39 1.09 3.27 8.06
CA PHE A 39 0.25 2.23 7.46
C PHE A 39 0.84 0.85 7.76
N ILE A 40 2.11 0.62 7.42
CA ILE A 40 2.83 -0.62 7.71
C ILE A 40 2.69 -1.02 9.18
N ASN A 41 3.01 -0.10 10.10
CA ASN A 41 2.94 -0.36 11.54
C ASN A 41 1.51 -0.69 12.00
N THR A 42 0.49 -0.08 11.39
CA THR A 42 -0.91 -0.35 11.71
C THR A 42 -1.36 -1.71 11.21
N ILE A 43 -0.97 -2.08 9.99
CA ILE A 43 -1.31 -3.39 9.39
C ILE A 43 -0.56 -4.52 10.11
N LEU A 44 0.74 -4.35 10.37
CA LEU A 44 1.55 -5.37 11.03
C LEU A 44 1.35 -5.46 12.55
N CYS A 45 0.54 -4.58 13.17
CA CYS A 45 0.25 -4.58 14.61
C CYS A 45 1.48 -4.62 15.52
N ARG A 46 2.60 -4.00 15.15
CA ARG A 46 3.89 -4.13 15.83
C ARG A 46 3.92 -3.83 17.34
N LYS A 47 2.89 -3.18 17.90
CA LYS A 47 2.84 -2.90 19.36
C LYS A 47 2.23 -4.01 20.22
N ASN A 48 1.65 -5.09 19.66
CA ASN A 48 0.93 -6.11 20.46
C ASN A 48 1.14 -7.56 19.95
N PHE A 49 2.24 -7.87 19.33
CA PHE A 49 2.53 -9.22 18.80
C PHE A 49 2.85 -10.29 19.84
N ALA A 50 2.82 -9.97 21.12
CA ALA A 50 3.22 -10.87 22.19
C ALA A 50 2.09 -11.22 23.16
N ARG A 51 0.84 -11.36 22.74
CA ARG A 51 -0.20 -11.97 23.58
C ARG A 51 -0.86 -13.14 22.85
N THR A 52 -0.32 -14.30 23.16
CA THR A 52 -0.84 -15.63 22.89
C THR A 52 -2.33 -15.75 23.22
N SER A 53 -3.15 -16.12 22.24
CA SER A 53 -4.46 -16.66 22.53
C SER A 53 -4.31 -18.14 22.89
N SER A 54 -4.71 -18.50 24.09
CA SER A 54 -4.65 -19.84 24.66
C SER A 54 -5.67 -20.84 24.09
N LYS A 55 -6.17 -20.64 22.84
CA LYS A 55 -7.08 -21.59 22.20
C LYS A 55 -6.45 -22.10 20.90
N PRO A 56 -6.08 -23.39 20.83
CA PRO A 56 -5.58 -24.00 19.59
C PRO A 56 -6.72 -24.10 18.56
N GLY A 57 -6.43 -23.77 17.30
CA GLY A 57 -7.28 -24.08 16.16
C GLY A 57 -7.92 -22.93 15.37
N LYS A 58 -7.60 -21.65 15.64
CA LYS A 58 -8.22 -20.51 14.91
C LYS A 58 -7.25 -19.47 14.33
N THR A 59 -5.97 -19.74 14.31
CA THR A 59 -5.00 -18.80 13.75
C THR A 59 -4.60 -19.24 12.35
N GLN A 60 -5.22 -18.67 11.33
CA GLN A 60 -4.69 -18.78 9.98
C GLN A 60 -3.48 -17.84 9.86
N THR A 61 -2.31 -18.42 9.67
CA THR A 61 -1.08 -17.69 9.44
C THR A 61 -1.03 -17.23 7.99
N LEU A 62 -1.02 -15.91 7.76
CA LEU A 62 -0.87 -15.35 6.43
C LEU A 62 0.61 -15.03 6.20
N ASN A 63 1.22 -15.72 5.26
CA ASN A 63 2.62 -15.50 4.88
C ASN A 63 2.69 -14.65 3.61
N PHE A 64 3.09 -13.39 3.74
CA PHE A 64 3.30 -12.47 2.61
C PHE A 64 4.35 -11.41 2.96
N TYR A 65 4.85 -10.72 1.93
CA TYR A 65 5.74 -9.57 2.07
C TYR A 65 5.03 -8.26 1.78
N LEU A 66 5.29 -7.24 2.61
CA LEU A 66 5.02 -5.85 2.26
C LEU A 66 6.32 -5.24 1.74
N VAL A 67 6.38 -4.94 0.46
CA VAL A 67 7.55 -4.36 -0.18
C VAL A 67 7.41 -2.84 -0.20
N ASP A 68 8.15 -2.14 0.65
CA ASP A 68 8.16 -0.68 0.71
C ASP A 68 9.25 -0.13 -0.21
N VAL A 69 8.84 0.66 -1.19
CA VAL A 69 9.76 1.37 -2.06
C VAL A 69 9.90 2.83 -1.65
N PRO A 70 11.02 3.50 -1.97
CA PRO A 70 11.20 4.92 -1.68
C PRO A 70 10.01 5.75 -2.17
N GLY A 71 9.60 6.77 -1.39
CA GLY A 71 8.50 7.65 -1.77
C GLY A 71 8.84 8.49 -3.00
N TYR A 72 7.87 8.70 -3.88
CA TYR A 72 8.00 9.64 -4.99
C TYR A 72 7.66 11.10 -4.58
N GLY A 73 7.91 12.05 -5.46
CA GLY A 73 7.45 13.44 -5.28
C GLY A 73 8.22 14.26 -4.25
N TYR A 74 9.48 13.95 -3.99
CA TYR A 74 10.35 14.87 -3.26
C TYR A 74 10.57 16.15 -4.09
N ALA A 75 10.21 17.30 -3.54
CA ALA A 75 10.41 18.61 -4.19
C ALA A 75 11.89 18.90 -4.53
N ASN A 76 12.83 18.22 -3.86
CA ASN A 76 14.27 18.43 -3.99
C ASN A 76 15.01 17.26 -4.65
N VAL A 77 14.30 16.34 -5.33
CA VAL A 77 14.96 15.20 -6.00
C VAL A 77 15.32 15.59 -7.43
N SER A 78 16.57 15.40 -7.80
CA SER A 78 17.04 15.67 -9.17
C SER A 78 16.28 14.80 -10.20
N LYS A 79 16.17 15.28 -11.45
CA LYS A 79 15.59 14.51 -12.56
C LYS A 79 16.23 13.11 -12.70
N SER A 80 17.54 13.01 -12.41
CA SER A 80 18.25 11.73 -12.44
C SER A 80 17.78 10.75 -11.37
N GLN A 81 17.45 11.23 -10.18
CA GLN A 81 16.91 10.40 -9.10
C GLN A 81 15.47 9.97 -9.38
N GLN A 82 14.64 10.84 -9.99
CA GLN A 82 13.31 10.48 -10.44
C GLN A 82 13.36 9.37 -11.50
N LYS A 83 14.30 9.46 -12.46
CA LYS A 83 14.53 8.43 -13.47
C LYS A 83 14.98 7.10 -12.82
N LYS A 84 15.92 7.14 -11.86
CA LYS A 84 16.36 5.95 -11.13
C LYS A 84 15.21 5.27 -10.37
N PHE A 85 14.33 6.06 -9.76
CA PHE A 85 13.13 5.56 -9.09
C PHE A 85 12.18 4.85 -10.07
N GLY A 86 11.92 5.47 -11.22
CA GLY A 86 11.10 4.87 -12.29
C GLY A 86 11.67 3.52 -12.73
N LEU A 87 12.97 3.46 -13.05
CA LEU A 87 13.67 2.23 -13.46
C LEU A 87 13.60 1.13 -12.38
N MET A 88 13.74 1.49 -11.10
CA MET A 88 13.65 0.53 -10.00
C MET A 88 12.25 -0.07 -9.88
N ILE A 89 11.20 0.75 -9.99
CA ILE A 89 9.83 0.24 -9.98
C ILE A 89 9.58 -0.64 -11.21
N GLU A 90 10.00 -0.20 -12.39
CA GLU A 90 9.86 -0.96 -13.63
C GLU A 90 10.54 -2.33 -13.53
N GLU A 91 11.77 -2.37 -13.05
CA GLU A 91 12.50 -3.61 -12.80
C GLU A 91 11.73 -4.53 -11.84
N TYR A 92 11.23 -3.99 -10.72
CA TYR A 92 10.42 -4.76 -9.77
C TYR A 92 9.16 -5.32 -10.45
N LEU A 93 8.40 -4.50 -11.13
CA LEU A 93 7.13 -4.88 -11.75
C LEU A 93 7.30 -5.90 -12.89
N THR A 94 8.42 -5.85 -13.60
CA THR A 94 8.72 -6.77 -14.72
C THR A 94 9.33 -8.09 -14.26
N THR A 95 10.00 -8.11 -13.12
CA THR A 95 10.71 -9.29 -12.63
C THR A 95 9.94 -10.10 -11.58
N ARG A 96 9.04 -9.48 -10.81
CA ARG A 96 8.34 -10.14 -9.70
C ARG A 96 6.96 -10.67 -10.10
N LYS A 97 6.88 -12.00 -10.33
CA LYS A 97 5.63 -12.69 -10.70
C LYS A 97 4.70 -12.98 -9.53
N ASN A 98 5.20 -12.88 -8.31
CA ASN A 98 4.47 -13.14 -7.06
C ASN A 98 3.85 -11.89 -6.43
N MET A 99 3.93 -10.74 -7.10
CA MET A 99 3.26 -9.52 -6.71
C MET A 99 1.74 -9.65 -6.96
N LYS A 100 0.95 -9.50 -5.89
CA LYS A 100 -0.51 -9.72 -5.90
C LYS A 100 -1.32 -8.42 -5.97
N LEU A 101 -0.83 -7.35 -5.36
CA LEU A 101 -1.56 -6.08 -5.26
C LEU A 101 -0.60 -4.93 -4.99
N VAL A 102 -0.89 -3.77 -5.53
CA VAL A 102 -0.22 -2.52 -5.20
C VAL A 102 -1.08 -1.69 -4.26
N PHE A 103 -0.58 -1.39 -3.07
CA PHE A 103 -1.14 -0.37 -2.19
C PHE A 103 -0.56 0.99 -2.56
N MET A 104 -1.37 1.83 -3.17
CA MET A 104 -1.00 3.19 -3.52
C MET A 104 -1.49 4.16 -2.45
N LEU A 105 -0.58 4.74 -1.67
CA LEU A 105 -0.93 5.64 -0.58
C LEU A 105 -0.99 7.09 -1.06
N ILE A 106 -2.11 7.75 -0.73
CA ILE A 106 -2.33 9.18 -0.97
C ILE A 106 -2.76 9.88 0.32
N ASP A 107 -2.54 11.18 0.41
CA ASP A 107 -2.98 11.99 1.55
C ASP A 107 -4.42 12.47 1.35
N PHE A 108 -5.35 11.91 2.12
CA PHE A 108 -6.79 12.23 1.99
C PHE A 108 -7.14 13.68 2.28
N ARG A 109 -6.27 14.45 2.92
CA ARG A 109 -6.51 15.86 3.22
C ARG A 109 -6.47 16.76 1.99
N HIS A 110 -5.88 16.29 0.89
CA HIS A 110 -5.61 17.06 -0.30
C HIS A 110 -6.17 16.37 -1.55
N LYS A 111 -6.44 17.17 -2.58
CA LYS A 111 -6.66 16.66 -3.94
C LYS A 111 -5.38 15.95 -4.40
N PRO A 112 -5.46 14.75 -5.01
CA PRO A 112 -4.30 14.10 -5.61
C PRO A 112 -3.58 15.04 -6.59
N GLY A 113 -2.26 15.13 -6.45
CA GLY A 113 -1.44 15.98 -7.32
C GLY A 113 -0.97 15.22 -8.56
N GLU A 114 -0.29 15.91 -9.46
CA GLU A 114 0.23 15.37 -10.72
C GLU A 114 1.04 14.08 -10.54
N ASN A 115 1.93 14.02 -9.54
CA ASN A 115 2.71 12.82 -9.27
C ASN A 115 1.86 11.63 -8.80
N ASP A 116 0.71 11.86 -8.15
CA ASP A 116 -0.21 10.79 -7.77
C ASP A 116 -0.94 10.27 -9.01
N ILE A 117 -1.36 11.17 -9.90
CA ILE A 117 -1.99 10.81 -11.18
C ILE A 117 -1.02 10.01 -12.03
N LEU A 118 0.19 10.53 -12.24
CA LEU A 118 1.23 9.85 -13.01
C LEU A 118 1.56 8.45 -12.46
N MET A 119 1.63 8.31 -11.13
CA MET A 119 1.88 7.00 -10.51
C MET A 119 0.71 6.05 -10.76
N TYR A 120 -0.54 6.49 -10.59
CA TYR A 120 -1.69 5.66 -10.85
C TYR A 120 -1.77 5.23 -12.32
N ASP A 121 -1.60 6.17 -13.26
CA ASP A 121 -1.58 5.90 -14.70
C ASP A 121 -0.45 4.91 -15.06
N TYR A 122 0.72 5.05 -14.45
CA TYR A 122 1.84 4.14 -14.62
C TYR A 122 1.50 2.72 -14.16
N LEU A 123 0.90 2.56 -12.99
CA LEU A 123 0.46 1.26 -12.48
C LEU A 123 -0.59 0.63 -13.41
N LYS A 124 -1.51 1.41 -13.94
CA LYS A 124 -2.53 0.93 -14.89
C LYS A 124 -1.96 0.61 -16.27
N TYR A 125 -0.92 1.29 -16.72
CA TYR A 125 -0.19 0.93 -17.93
C TYR A 125 0.36 -0.50 -17.88
N TYR A 126 0.80 -0.96 -16.71
CA TYR A 126 1.24 -2.34 -16.47
C TYR A 126 0.10 -3.30 -16.08
N ASN A 127 -1.16 -2.88 -16.19
CA ASN A 127 -2.35 -3.68 -15.82
C ASN A 127 -2.32 -4.24 -14.40
N LEU A 128 -1.72 -3.51 -13.46
CA LEU A 128 -1.59 -3.97 -12.08
C LEU A 128 -2.88 -3.76 -11.30
N PRO A 129 -3.27 -4.69 -10.41
CA PRO A 129 -4.34 -4.47 -9.46
C PRO A 129 -3.90 -3.43 -8.42
N VAL A 130 -4.72 -2.40 -8.20
CA VAL A 130 -4.41 -1.29 -7.29
C VAL A 130 -5.46 -1.15 -6.20
N CYS A 131 -5.01 -1.04 -4.96
CA CYS A 131 -5.83 -0.58 -3.85
C CYS A 131 -5.29 0.78 -3.38
N ILE A 132 -6.06 1.83 -3.59
CA ILE A 132 -5.70 3.18 -3.16
C ILE A 132 -6.01 3.32 -1.68
N ILE A 133 -5.00 3.71 -0.90
CA ILE A 133 -5.12 3.93 0.55
C ILE A 133 -5.11 5.44 0.82
N ALA A 134 -6.27 6.01 1.04
CA ALA A 134 -6.43 7.42 1.39
C ALA A 134 -6.16 7.64 2.87
N THR A 135 -4.90 7.97 3.21
CA THR A 135 -4.40 8.09 4.58
C THR A 135 -4.86 9.38 5.27
N LYS A 136 -4.69 9.45 6.60
CA LYS A 136 -5.00 10.64 7.42
C LYS A 136 -6.48 11.03 7.40
N TYR A 137 -7.36 10.06 7.22
CA TYR A 137 -8.82 10.25 7.24
C TYR A 137 -9.32 11.00 8.49
N ASP A 138 -8.69 10.75 9.65
CA ASP A 138 -8.99 11.40 10.92
C ASP A 138 -8.76 12.91 10.91
N LYS A 139 -7.95 13.42 9.98
CA LYS A 139 -7.64 14.84 9.82
C LYS A 139 -8.64 15.62 8.95
N VAL A 140 -9.60 14.93 8.32
CA VAL A 140 -10.63 15.54 7.48
C VAL A 140 -11.93 15.64 8.28
N LYS A 141 -12.51 16.85 8.34
CA LYS A 141 -13.79 17.11 9.01
C LYS A 141 -14.88 16.21 8.42
N SER A 142 -15.76 15.67 9.29
CA SER A 142 -16.82 14.72 8.88
C SER A 142 -17.65 15.25 7.72
N SER A 143 -18.08 16.50 7.77
CA SER A 143 -18.87 17.16 6.71
C SER A 143 -18.19 17.29 5.35
N MET A 144 -16.87 17.08 5.28
CA MET A 144 -16.10 17.23 4.05
C MET A 144 -15.66 15.88 3.46
N ARG A 145 -15.87 14.77 4.16
CA ARG A 145 -15.31 13.46 3.78
C ARG A 145 -15.85 12.93 2.46
N ASP A 146 -17.16 12.99 2.28
CA ASP A 146 -17.82 12.51 1.05
C ASP A 146 -17.39 13.34 -0.16
N LYS A 147 -17.32 14.66 0.00
CA LYS A 147 -16.79 15.56 -1.04
C LYS A 147 -15.34 15.23 -1.37
N GLN A 148 -14.52 15.00 -0.34
CA GLN A 148 -13.11 14.69 -0.54
C GLN A 148 -12.89 13.32 -1.20
N GLU A 149 -13.70 12.32 -0.85
CA GLU A 149 -13.66 11.01 -1.51
C GLU A 149 -14.00 11.14 -3.00
N LYS A 150 -15.05 11.89 -3.32
CA LYS A 150 -15.41 12.17 -4.72
C LYS A 150 -14.27 12.85 -5.46
N ILE A 151 -13.64 13.88 -4.87
CA ILE A 151 -12.48 14.55 -5.47
C ILE A 151 -11.35 13.56 -5.78
N VAL A 152 -11.07 12.64 -4.86
CA VAL A 152 -10.03 11.61 -5.06
C VAL A 152 -10.39 10.71 -6.24
N ARG A 153 -11.61 10.17 -6.26
CA ARG A 153 -12.09 9.27 -7.31
C ARG A 153 -12.06 9.94 -8.70
N ASP A 154 -12.60 11.16 -8.78
CA ASP A 154 -12.70 11.91 -10.02
C ASP A 154 -11.30 12.33 -10.53
N THR A 155 -10.39 12.72 -9.62
CA THR A 155 -9.05 13.18 -9.99
C THR A 155 -8.17 12.05 -10.50
N LEU A 156 -8.19 10.89 -9.82
CA LEU A 156 -7.42 9.72 -10.25
C LEU A 156 -8.12 8.91 -11.34
N LYS A 157 -9.42 9.18 -11.61
CA LYS A 157 -10.24 8.39 -12.55
C LYS A 157 -10.14 6.89 -12.22
N ILE A 158 -10.37 6.56 -10.94
CA ILE A 158 -10.21 5.21 -10.41
C ILE A 158 -11.03 4.22 -11.23
N LYS A 159 -10.38 3.16 -11.72
CA LYS A 159 -11.01 2.10 -12.50
C LYS A 159 -11.95 1.26 -11.62
N GLU A 160 -12.97 0.62 -12.21
CA GLU A 160 -13.96 -0.19 -11.48
C GLU A 160 -13.33 -1.40 -10.78
N GLU A 161 -12.29 -1.97 -11.38
CA GLU A 161 -11.55 -3.10 -10.81
C GLU A 161 -10.67 -2.72 -9.63
N ASP A 162 -10.40 -1.42 -9.41
CA ASP A 162 -9.53 -0.93 -8.34
C ASP A 162 -10.34 -0.47 -7.12
N SER A 163 -9.76 -0.56 -5.96
CA SER A 163 -10.42 -0.21 -4.70
C SER A 163 -9.86 1.08 -4.09
N LEU A 164 -10.70 1.78 -3.33
CA LEU A 164 -10.31 2.94 -2.51
C LEU A 164 -10.68 2.68 -1.06
N VAL A 165 -9.69 2.66 -0.18
CA VAL A 165 -9.87 2.49 1.27
C VAL A 165 -9.52 3.78 2.00
N LEU A 166 -10.49 4.32 2.76
CA LEU A 166 -10.28 5.46 3.64
C LEU A 166 -9.59 5.00 4.93
N PHE A 167 -8.39 5.49 5.19
CA PHE A 167 -7.51 4.93 6.20
C PHE A 167 -7.03 5.96 7.24
N SER A 168 -7.01 5.53 8.51
CA SER A 168 -6.37 6.25 9.60
C SER A 168 -5.56 5.30 10.48
N SER A 169 -4.28 5.57 10.64
CA SER A 169 -3.41 4.84 11.56
C SER A 169 -3.74 5.13 13.03
N ILE A 170 -4.38 6.27 13.33
CA ILE A 170 -4.74 6.69 14.69
C ILE A 170 -6.01 5.96 15.14
N THR A 171 -7.09 6.09 14.35
CA THR A 171 -8.39 5.49 14.68
C THR A 171 -8.52 4.03 14.22
N LYS A 172 -7.57 3.54 13.42
CA LYS A 172 -7.57 2.22 12.77
C LYS A 172 -8.73 2.04 11.76
N LYS A 173 -9.37 3.13 11.33
CA LYS A 173 -10.35 3.12 10.24
C LYS A 173 -9.72 2.51 8.99
N GLY A 174 -10.45 1.67 8.28
CA GLY A 174 -10.02 1.03 7.03
C GLY A 174 -9.08 -0.18 7.21
N ARG A 175 -8.62 -0.49 8.42
CA ARG A 175 -7.69 -1.59 8.67
C ARG A 175 -8.27 -2.96 8.29
N GLU A 176 -9.50 -3.24 8.70
CA GLU A 176 -10.17 -4.51 8.38
C GLU A 176 -10.45 -4.64 6.88
N GLU A 177 -10.67 -3.51 6.19
CA GLU A 177 -10.82 -3.48 4.74
C GLU A 177 -9.52 -3.87 4.03
N VAL A 178 -8.39 -3.30 4.47
CA VAL A 178 -7.06 -3.69 3.95
C VAL A 178 -6.79 -5.17 4.18
N TYR A 179 -7.16 -5.71 5.34
CA TYR A 179 -7.01 -7.15 5.59
C TYR A 179 -7.84 -8.01 4.64
N ARG A 180 -9.08 -7.60 4.34
CA ARG A 180 -9.90 -8.29 3.33
C ARG A 180 -9.20 -8.27 1.96
N GLN A 181 -8.73 -7.12 1.51
CA GLN A 181 -7.99 -7.00 0.24
C GLN A 181 -6.77 -7.95 0.19
N ILE A 182 -6.00 -8.05 1.28
CA ILE A 182 -4.85 -8.96 1.37
C ILE A 182 -5.33 -10.41 1.26
N VAL A 183 -6.33 -10.81 2.04
CA VAL A 183 -6.83 -12.20 2.08
C VAL A 183 -7.42 -12.61 0.75
N ASP A 184 -8.24 -11.75 0.15
CA ASP A 184 -8.86 -12.02 -1.15
C ASP A 184 -7.77 -12.27 -2.20
N LYS A 185 -6.75 -11.42 -2.25
CA LYS A 185 -5.61 -11.59 -3.18
C LYS A 185 -4.70 -12.78 -2.88
N LEU A 186 -4.63 -13.24 -1.64
CA LEU A 186 -3.91 -14.47 -1.28
C LEU A 186 -4.69 -15.73 -1.68
N ASN A 187 -6.01 -15.66 -1.76
CA ASN A 187 -6.89 -16.77 -2.13
C ASN A 187 -7.13 -16.84 -3.66
N GLU A 188 -6.81 -15.79 -4.40
CA GLU A 188 -6.79 -15.82 -5.87
C GLU A 188 -5.59 -16.64 -6.35
N ASN A 189 -5.84 -17.83 -6.92
CA ASN A 189 -4.83 -18.72 -7.51
C ASN A 189 -4.24 -18.16 -8.80
#